data_ff1796a5d12dc594a1d65340c38a4d88
#
_entry.id   ff1796a5d12dc594a1d65340c38a4d88
#
_cell.length_a   1.000
_cell.length_b   1.000
_cell.length_c   1.000
_cell.angle_alpha   90.00
_cell.angle_beta   90.00
_cell.angle_gamma   90.00
#
_symmetry.space_group_name_H-M   'P 1'
#
loop_
_entity.id
_entity.type
_entity.pdbx_description
1 polymer ?
#
loop_
_entity_poly.entity_id
_entity_poly.type
_entity_poly.pdbx_seq_one_letter_code
_entity_poly.pdbx_strand_id
1 'polypeptide(L)'
;MRFHHLALAAAIGCAFCIAVADAQDAAQVDATLRYNGQTLKLTKVLVVQNGNEEGLEDGPRLRIFLSDGEIPVTVAGAAGVLRAKAYARDAHINGVVILADPAGKSSDATASLLNAPGLEPGSFASVTSTTAFTALKVTASRASGTTSIDDAPLELKAKFDAPLRADPVTSDLKGKAALGGAPVQALIAFRDALRRGDMATVAKYATAARQKEIGDFRAKSGDAAFREALKQAPDGASVAKTIKRLVIRGTTASVVLEGGEVAELVQEGGAWKVD
;
A
#
# COMPACT_ATOMS: atom_id res chain seq x y z
N MET A 1 -40.54 54.54 35.83
CA MET A 1 -41.27 54.74 34.56
C MET A 1 -40.47 54.20 33.39
N ARG A 2 -41.06 53.24 32.66
CA ARG A 2 -40.96 53.00 31.22
C ARG A 2 -39.53 52.67 30.69
N PHE A 3 -39.23 51.69 29.85
CA PHE A 3 -40.01 50.67 29.13
C PHE A 3 -39.08 49.55 28.77
N HIS A 4 -39.58 48.35 28.86
CA HIS A 4 -39.03 47.13 28.28
C HIS A 4 -39.56 46.95 26.90
N HIS A 5 -38.84 46.34 26.02
CA HIS A 5 -39.29 45.26 25.16
C HIS A 5 -38.32 45.05 23.96
N LEU A 6 -38.17 43.82 23.65
CA LEU A 6 -37.84 43.19 22.37
C LEU A 6 -36.37 43.08 21.97
N ALA A 7 -35.94 41.80 22.01
CA ALA A 7 -35.62 41.10 20.77
C ALA A 7 -35.35 39.63 21.07
N LEU A 8 -36.37 38.86 20.87
CA LEU A 8 -36.28 37.38 20.78
C LEU A 8 -36.77 37.04 19.38
N ALA A 9 -35.88 36.79 18.44
CA ALA A 9 -36.11 36.04 17.19
C ALA A 9 -34.88 36.13 16.28
N ALA A 10 -34.12 35.06 16.18
CA ALA A 10 -33.39 34.63 15.00
C ALA A 10 -32.35 33.54 15.36
N ALA A 11 -32.80 32.36 15.64
CA ALA A 11 -31.94 31.19 15.77
C ALA A 11 -32.70 29.93 15.30
N ILE A 12 -33.23 29.97 14.08
CA ILE A 12 -33.73 28.78 13.39
C ILE A 12 -33.34 28.97 11.93
N GLY A 13 -32.23 28.40 11.49
CA GLY A 13 -31.88 28.48 10.07
C GLY A 13 -30.48 28.04 9.72
N CYS A 14 -29.91 26.99 10.34
CA CYS A 14 -28.66 26.40 9.82
C CYS A 14 -28.49 24.90 10.19
N ALA A 15 -29.57 24.13 10.28
CA ALA A 15 -29.48 22.71 10.63
C ALA A 15 -29.75 21.77 9.44
N PHE A 16 -29.75 22.24 8.20
CA PHE A 16 -30.13 21.39 7.06
C PHE A 16 -29.08 21.26 5.95
N CYS A 17 -27.85 21.74 6.12
CA CYS A 17 -26.83 21.65 5.06
C CYS A 17 -25.72 20.61 5.31
N ILE A 18 -25.78 19.81 6.39
CA ILE A 18 -24.67 18.85 6.69
C ILE A 18 -24.95 17.42 6.20
N ALA A 19 -26.18 17.09 5.87
CA ALA A 19 -26.54 15.69 5.51
C ALA A 19 -26.37 15.33 4.02
N VAL A 20 -26.01 16.26 3.14
CA VAL A 20 -25.91 15.98 1.70
C VAL A 20 -24.49 15.68 1.25
N ALA A 21 -23.45 16.02 2.02
CA ALA A 21 -22.06 15.80 1.65
C ALA A 21 -21.64 14.32 1.80
N ASP A 22 -22.18 13.58 2.78
CA ASP A 22 -21.79 12.19 3.04
C ASP A 22 -22.32 11.17 2.01
N ALA A 23 -23.44 11.45 1.35
CA ALA A 23 -24.01 10.53 0.38
C ALA A 23 -23.24 10.50 -0.96
N GLN A 24 -22.49 11.56 -1.28
CA GLN A 24 -21.67 11.62 -2.51
C GLN A 24 -20.30 10.92 -2.37
N ASP A 25 -19.86 10.66 -1.15
CA ASP A 25 -18.54 10.05 -0.87
C ASP A 25 -18.58 8.52 -0.73
N ALA A 26 -19.75 7.91 -0.71
CA ALA A 26 -19.88 6.46 -0.59
C ALA A 26 -19.35 5.76 -1.86
N ALA A 27 -18.38 4.88 -1.66
CA ALA A 27 -17.89 4.00 -2.70
C ALA A 27 -18.94 2.92 -3.03
N GLN A 28 -19.14 2.64 -4.31
CA GLN A 28 -20.00 1.58 -4.79
C GLN A 28 -19.19 0.53 -5.53
N VAL A 29 -19.45 -0.74 -5.25
CA VAL A 29 -18.79 -1.84 -5.93
C VAL A 29 -19.77 -3.02 -6.09
N ASP A 30 -19.76 -3.57 -7.29
CA ASP A 30 -20.36 -4.87 -7.61
C ASP A 30 -19.28 -5.68 -8.32
N ALA A 31 -18.64 -6.57 -7.58
CA ALA A 31 -17.51 -7.32 -8.09
C ALA A 31 -17.52 -8.77 -7.59
N THR A 32 -17.18 -9.67 -8.52
CA THR A 32 -17.03 -11.09 -8.25
C THR A 32 -15.68 -11.56 -8.77
N LEU A 33 -14.90 -12.15 -7.90
CA LEU A 33 -13.63 -12.80 -8.18
C LEU A 33 -13.83 -14.32 -8.14
N ARG A 34 -13.39 -15.02 -9.18
CA ARG A 34 -13.26 -16.46 -9.16
C ARG A 34 -11.80 -16.84 -9.30
N TYR A 35 -11.32 -17.66 -8.37
CA TYR A 35 -9.95 -18.13 -8.33
C TYR A 35 -9.91 -19.60 -7.91
N ASN A 36 -9.24 -20.45 -8.70
CA ASN A 36 -9.14 -21.89 -8.46
C ASN A 36 -10.50 -22.55 -8.14
N GLY A 37 -11.56 -22.15 -8.87
CA GLY A 37 -12.92 -22.68 -8.69
C GLY A 37 -13.70 -22.10 -7.50
N GLN A 38 -13.10 -21.30 -6.66
CA GLN A 38 -13.76 -20.59 -5.56
C GLN A 38 -14.28 -19.23 -6.05
N THR A 39 -15.49 -18.88 -5.65
CA THR A 39 -16.13 -17.60 -6.00
C THR A 39 -16.23 -16.72 -4.76
N LEU A 40 -15.74 -15.49 -4.87
CA LEU A 40 -15.71 -14.49 -3.81
C LEU A 40 -16.47 -13.25 -4.27
N LYS A 41 -17.31 -12.69 -3.40
CA LYS A 41 -17.89 -11.37 -3.61
C LYS A 41 -17.01 -10.32 -2.99
N LEU A 42 -16.55 -9.36 -3.81
CA LEU A 42 -15.75 -8.24 -3.35
C LEU A 42 -16.69 -7.06 -3.05
N THR A 43 -16.64 -6.57 -1.82
CA THR A 43 -17.61 -5.58 -1.30
C THR A 43 -16.97 -4.23 -0.99
N LYS A 44 -15.65 -4.14 -1.15
CA LYS A 44 -14.89 -2.92 -0.91
C LYS A 44 -14.15 -2.51 -2.16
N VAL A 45 -14.09 -1.20 -2.38
CA VAL A 45 -13.28 -0.60 -3.44
C VAL A 45 -12.50 0.58 -2.87
N LEU A 46 -11.22 0.62 -3.16
CA LEU A 46 -10.34 1.75 -2.89
C LEU A 46 -9.62 2.11 -4.17
N VAL A 47 -9.68 3.38 -4.56
CA VAL A 47 -8.93 3.89 -5.71
C VAL A 47 -7.93 4.93 -5.24
N VAL A 48 -6.65 4.69 -5.56
CA VAL A 48 -5.54 5.59 -5.23
C VAL A 48 -4.82 5.98 -6.51
N GLN A 49 -4.61 7.27 -6.70
CA GLN A 49 -3.75 7.76 -7.77
C GLN A 49 -2.36 8.00 -7.23
N ASN A 50 -1.41 7.20 -7.69
CA ASN A 50 -0.01 7.40 -7.37
C ASN A 50 0.62 8.49 -8.22
N GLY A 51 1.60 9.18 -7.65
CA GLY A 51 2.56 9.95 -8.42
C GLY A 51 3.48 9.05 -9.27
N ASN A 52 4.35 9.67 -10.05
CA ASN A 52 5.42 8.95 -10.74
C ASN A 52 6.41 8.40 -9.70
N GLU A 53 6.36 7.11 -9.44
CA GLU A 53 7.31 6.40 -8.58
C GLU A 53 8.44 5.83 -9.43
N GLU A 54 9.35 6.71 -9.85
CA GLU A 54 10.55 6.34 -10.60
C GLU A 54 11.32 5.21 -9.91
N GLY A 55 11.51 4.11 -10.62
CA GLY A 55 12.13 2.89 -10.10
C GLY A 55 11.16 1.88 -9.50
N LEU A 56 9.87 2.22 -9.35
CA LEU A 56 8.84 1.32 -8.82
C LEU A 56 7.75 1.01 -9.84
N GLU A 57 7.39 1.98 -10.65
CA GLU A 57 6.39 1.86 -11.74
C GLU A 57 6.77 2.80 -12.88
N ASP A 58 6.35 2.44 -14.11
CA ASP A 58 6.55 3.26 -15.31
C ASP A 58 5.52 4.42 -15.34
N GLY A 59 5.74 5.43 -14.52
CA GLY A 59 4.92 6.63 -14.51
C GLY A 59 3.73 6.58 -13.53
N PRO A 60 2.85 7.61 -13.57
CA PRO A 60 1.67 7.66 -12.72
C PRO A 60 0.72 6.50 -13.00
N ARG A 61 0.20 5.87 -11.95
CA ARG A 61 -0.75 4.76 -12.07
C ARG A 61 -1.99 5.03 -11.21
N LEU A 62 -3.12 4.53 -11.70
CA LEU A 62 -4.33 4.40 -10.93
C LEU A 62 -4.33 2.99 -10.33
N ARG A 63 -4.30 2.88 -9.00
CA ARG A 63 -4.43 1.62 -8.28
C ARG A 63 -5.86 1.43 -7.83
N ILE A 64 -6.52 0.39 -8.31
CA ILE A 64 -7.90 0.06 -7.99
C ILE A 64 -7.88 -1.25 -7.21
N PHE A 65 -8.14 -1.18 -5.92
CA PHE A 65 -8.27 -2.33 -5.04
C PHE A 65 -9.71 -2.75 -4.96
N LEU A 66 -10.01 -3.99 -5.31
CA LEU A 66 -11.31 -4.63 -5.15
C LEU A 66 -11.11 -5.77 -4.16
N SER A 67 -11.81 -5.75 -3.02
CA SER A 67 -11.54 -6.68 -1.91
C SER A 67 -12.79 -6.99 -1.10
N ASP A 68 -12.73 -8.04 -0.29
CA ASP A 68 -13.77 -8.40 0.69
C ASP A 68 -13.60 -7.67 2.03
N GLY A 69 -12.43 -7.07 2.30
CA GLY A 69 -12.10 -6.28 3.47
C GLY A 69 -11.47 -4.92 3.11
N GLU A 70 -11.27 -4.06 4.09
CA GLU A 70 -10.73 -2.71 3.89
C GLU A 70 -9.21 -2.71 3.74
N ILE A 71 -8.71 -2.06 2.70
CA ILE A 71 -7.29 -1.78 2.49
C ILE A 71 -7.03 -0.32 2.91
N PRO A 72 -6.16 -0.04 3.88
CA PRO A 72 -5.82 1.33 4.27
C PRO A 72 -5.14 2.10 3.13
N VAL A 73 -5.47 3.38 2.98
CA VAL A 73 -4.86 4.25 1.94
C VAL A 73 -3.33 4.30 2.06
N THR A 74 -2.81 4.31 3.28
CA THR A 74 -1.36 4.31 3.55
C THR A 74 -0.66 3.03 3.07
N VAL A 75 -1.36 1.91 3.07
CA VAL A 75 -0.87 0.63 2.52
C VAL A 75 -1.02 0.60 1.01
N ALA A 76 -2.15 1.09 0.49
CA ALA A 76 -2.45 1.13 -0.93
C ALA A 76 -1.53 2.08 -1.70
N GLY A 77 -1.10 3.18 -1.06
CA GLY A 77 -0.18 4.18 -1.62
C GLY A 77 1.31 3.81 -1.51
N ALA A 78 1.67 2.77 -0.73
CA ALA A 78 3.07 2.37 -0.57
C ALA A 78 3.68 1.79 -1.86
N ALA A 79 5.01 1.72 -1.88
CA ALA A 79 5.78 1.28 -3.03
C ALA A 79 5.34 -0.09 -3.56
N GLY A 80 4.92 -0.09 -4.82
CA GLY A 80 4.43 -1.28 -5.49
C GLY A 80 3.19 -1.89 -4.83
N VAL A 81 2.74 -3.01 -5.35
CA VAL A 81 1.60 -3.75 -4.80
C VAL A 81 2.01 -4.75 -3.70
N LEU A 82 3.30 -4.93 -3.46
CA LEU A 82 3.80 -5.96 -2.54
C LEU A 82 3.35 -5.72 -1.10
N ARG A 83 3.40 -4.45 -0.64
CA ARG A 83 2.93 -4.11 0.71
C ARG A 83 1.43 -4.36 0.88
N ALA A 84 0.64 -4.01 -0.13
CA ALA A 84 -0.80 -4.28 -0.10
C ALA A 84 -1.09 -5.80 -0.08
N LYS A 85 -0.30 -6.59 -0.82
CA LYS A 85 -0.39 -8.06 -0.80
C LYS A 85 0.00 -8.63 0.57
N ALA A 86 1.07 -8.14 1.18
CA ALA A 86 1.48 -8.57 2.52
C ALA A 86 0.39 -8.25 3.56
N TYR A 87 -0.12 -7.01 3.55
CA TYR A 87 -1.21 -6.61 4.42
C TYR A 87 -2.47 -7.45 4.22
N ALA A 88 -2.89 -7.66 2.96
CA ALA A 88 -4.08 -8.44 2.63
C ALA A 88 -3.95 -9.89 3.12
N ARG A 89 -2.79 -10.51 2.94
CA ARG A 89 -2.49 -11.84 3.45
C ARG A 89 -2.61 -11.90 4.98
N ASP A 90 -1.95 -10.97 5.69
CA ASP A 90 -1.87 -10.98 7.16
C ASP A 90 -3.22 -10.65 7.80
N ALA A 91 -4.03 -9.81 7.14
CA ALA A 91 -5.39 -9.47 7.54
C ALA A 91 -6.46 -10.44 6.99
N HIS A 92 -6.06 -11.49 6.24
CA HIS A 92 -6.97 -12.43 5.57
C HIS A 92 -7.99 -11.76 4.64
N ILE A 93 -7.59 -10.69 3.97
CA ILE A 93 -8.41 -9.95 3.00
C ILE A 93 -8.16 -10.53 1.61
N ASN A 94 -9.20 -10.99 0.94
CA ASN A 94 -9.10 -11.50 -0.41
C ASN A 94 -9.46 -10.41 -1.44
N GLY A 95 -8.87 -10.50 -2.64
CA GLY A 95 -9.16 -9.53 -3.67
C GLY A 95 -8.10 -9.40 -4.75
N VAL A 96 -8.24 -8.36 -5.55
CA VAL A 96 -7.33 -8.00 -6.63
C VAL A 96 -6.95 -6.53 -6.56
N VAL A 97 -5.77 -6.20 -7.08
CA VAL A 97 -5.39 -4.83 -7.42
C VAL A 97 -5.27 -4.71 -8.93
N ILE A 98 -5.85 -3.66 -9.49
CA ILE A 98 -5.75 -3.34 -10.91
C ILE A 98 -4.94 -2.06 -11.04
N LEU A 99 -3.87 -2.13 -11.84
CA LEU A 99 -3.06 -0.99 -12.23
C LEU A 99 -3.57 -0.48 -13.57
N ALA A 100 -3.98 0.76 -13.64
CA ALA A 100 -4.55 1.37 -14.85
C ALA A 100 -3.92 2.73 -15.13
N ASP A 101 -4.05 3.20 -16.39
CA ASP A 101 -3.65 4.53 -16.80
C ASP A 101 -4.56 5.58 -16.13
N PRO A 102 -4.02 6.58 -15.42
CA PRO A 102 -4.80 7.63 -14.76
C PRO A 102 -5.54 8.54 -15.75
N ALA A 103 -5.13 8.57 -17.03
CA ALA A 103 -5.86 9.26 -18.08
C ALA A 103 -7.09 8.48 -18.59
N GLY A 104 -7.38 7.31 -18.02
CA GLY A 104 -8.54 6.51 -18.38
C GLY A 104 -8.39 5.73 -19.70
N LYS A 105 -7.16 5.54 -20.20
CA LYS A 105 -6.93 4.65 -21.33
C LYS A 105 -7.23 3.21 -20.92
N SER A 106 -8.09 2.56 -21.68
CA SER A 106 -8.64 1.25 -21.31
C SER A 106 -7.72 0.07 -21.62
N SER A 107 -6.67 0.26 -22.43
CA SER A 107 -5.91 -0.84 -23.05
C SER A 107 -4.75 -1.38 -22.24
N ASP A 108 -4.32 -0.70 -21.17
CA ASP A 108 -3.04 -1.01 -20.49
C ASP A 108 -3.21 -1.26 -18.99
N ALA A 109 -4.29 -1.92 -18.62
CA ALA A 109 -4.52 -2.29 -17.23
C ALA A 109 -3.99 -3.70 -16.93
N THR A 110 -3.36 -3.83 -15.77
CA THR A 110 -2.85 -5.10 -15.27
C THR A 110 -3.51 -5.42 -13.93
N ALA A 111 -4.14 -6.59 -13.83
CA ALA A 111 -4.70 -7.07 -12.58
C ALA A 111 -3.77 -8.08 -11.92
N SER A 112 -3.56 -7.92 -10.63
CA SER A 112 -2.81 -8.86 -9.81
C SER A 112 -3.66 -9.31 -8.63
N LEU A 113 -3.61 -10.61 -8.31
CA LEU A 113 -4.25 -11.14 -7.11
C LEU A 113 -3.57 -10.55 -5.87
N LEU A 114 -4.36 -9.99 -4.95
CA LEU A 114 -3.89 -9.54 -3.64
C LEU A 114 -3.70 -10.72 -2.69
N ASN A 115 -4.76 -11.46 -2.52
CA ASN A 115 -4.84 -12.68 -1.74
C ASN A 115 -6.09 -13.46 -2.18
N ALA A 116 -6.11 -14.77 -1.94
CA ALA A 116 -7.28 -15.62 -2.16
C ALA A 116 -7.24 -16.84 -1.23
N PRO A 117 -8.39 -17.46 -0.93
CA PRO A 117 -8.43 -18.71 -0.19
C PRO A 117 -7.61 -19.81 -0.88
N GLY A 118 -6.92 -20.63 -0.08
CA GLY A 118 -6.13 -21.77 -0.60
C GLY A 118 -4.72 -21.40 -1.08
N LEU A 119 -4.30 -20.16 -0.92
CA LEU A 119 -2.88 -19.84 -1.07
C LEU A 119 -2.06 -20.38 0.10
N GLU A 120 -0.93 -20.99 -0.19
CA GLU A 120 0.01 -21.46 0.84
C GLU A 120 0.48 -20.30 1.73
N PRO A 121 0.56 -20.49 3.04
CA PRO A 121 1.08 -19.48 3.96
C PRO A 121 2.46 -18.97 3.54
N GLY A 122 2.62 -17.67 3.41
CA GLY A 122 3.89 -17.04 3.01
C GLY A 122 4.14 -16.97 1.50
N SER A 123 3.28 -17.58 0.66
CA SER A 123 3.35 -17.40 -0.78
C SER A 123 2.64 -16.11 -1.22
N PHE A 124 3.23 -15.42 -2.18
CA PHE A 124 2.54 -14.36 -2.91
C PHE A 124 1.97 -14.96 -4.20
N ALA A 125 0.69 -14.71 -4.45
CA ALA A 125 0.14 -15.06 -5.74
C ALA A 125 0.83 -14.18 -6.81
N SER A 126 1.58 -14.81 -7.69
CA SER A 126 2.19 -14.15 -8.86
C SER A 126 1.23 -14.07 -10.04
N VAL A 127 -0.06 -14.35 -9.81
CA VAL A 127 -1.06 -14.32 -10.88
C VAL A 127 -1.30 -12.88 -11.28
N THR A 128 -0.94 -12.59 -12.50
CA THR A 128 -1.13 -11.29 -13.14
C THR A 128 -1.80 -11.52 -14.49
N SER A 129 -2.84 -10.80 -14.77
CA SER A 129 -3.55 -10.84 -16.05
C SER A 129 -3.67 -9.45 -16.63
N THR A 130 -3.54 -9.34 -17.94
CA THR A 130 -3.88 -8.11 -18.65
C THR A 130 -5.40 -7.98 -18.66
N THR A 131 -5.91 -6.79 -18.34
CA THR A 131 -7.34 -6.50 -18.39
C THR A 131 -7.59 -5.22 -19.17
N ALA A 132 -8.80 -5.11 -19.71
CA ALA A 132 -9.27 -3.90 -20.33
C ALA A 132 -10.56 -3.43 -19.64
N PHE A 133 -10.70 -2.13 -19.52
CA PHE A 133 -11.93 -1.54 -19.07
C PHE A 133 -12.86 -1.34 -20.28
N THR A 134 -14.09 -1.78 -20.17
CA THR A 134 -15.14 -1.43 -21.14
C THR A 134 -15.59 0.02 -20.98
N ALA A 135 -15.50 0.55 -19.75
CA ALA A 135 -15.70 1.95 -19.43
C ALA A 135 -14.82 2.30 -18.22
N LEU A 136 -13.84 3.22 -18.38
CA LEU A 136 -13.07 3.81 -17.30
C LEU A 136 -13.22 5.33 -17.41
N LYS A 137 -13.71 5.94 -16.35
CA LYS A 137 -13.85 7.39 -16.22
C LYS A 137 -13.13 7.84 -14.97
N VAL A 138 -12.17 8.73 -15.14
CA VAL A 138 -11.41 9.34 -14.04
C VAL A 138 -11.66 10.85 -14.05
N THR A 139 -12.02 11.37 -12.90
CA THR A 139 -12.20 12.81 -12.63
C THR A 139 -11.25 13.24 -11.53
N ALA A 140 -11.20 14.51 -11.19
CA ALA A 140 -10.36 15.02 -10.10
C ALA A 140 -10.68 14.40 -8.72
N SER A 141 -11.90 13.89 -8.52
CA SER A 141 -12.36 13.40 -7.21
C SER A 141 -12.88 11.97 -7.20
N ARG A 142 -13.12 11.37 -8.37
CA ARG A 142 -13.71 10.02 -8.46
C ARG A 142 -13.15 9.24 -9.64
N ALA A 143 -13.17 7.93 -9.50
CA ALA A 143 -12.95 7.01 -10.58
C ALA A 143 -14.07 5.97 -10.62
N SER A 144 -14.57 5.68 -11.80
CA SER A 144 -15.57 4.63 -12.03
C SER A 144 -15.20 3.79 -13.24
N GLY A 145 -15.58 2.52 -13.22
CA GLY A 145 -15.22 1.62 -14.31
C GLY A 145 -15.97 0.32 -14.30
N THR A 146 -15.93 -0.35 -15.46
CA THR A 146 -16.38 -1.72 -15.63
C THR A 146 -15.29 -2.51 -16.33
N THR A 147 -14.91 -3.64 -15.75
CA THR A 147 -13.89 -4.53 -16.30
C THR A 147 -14.25 -5.98 -16.11
N SER A 148 -13.71 -6.83 -16.97
CA SER A 148 -13.77 -8.27 -16.80
C SER A 148 -12.46 -8.92 -17.21
N ILE A 149 -12.11 -9.98 -16.50
CA ILE A 149 -11.00 -10.89 -16.80
C ILE A 149 -11.62 -12.27 -16.92
N ASP A 150 -11.35 -12.93 -18.01
CA ASP A 150 -11.75 -14.32 -18.27
C ASP A 150 -10.49 -15.11 -18.65
N ASP A 151 -9.59 -15.21 -17.69
CA ASP A 151 -8.26 -15.80 -17.89
C ASP A 151 -7.92 -16.69 -16.67
N ALA A 152 -8.20 -17.99 -16.82
CA ALA A 152 -7.95 -18.93 -15.75
C ALA A 152 -6.45 -18.93 -15.31
N PRO A 153 -6.16 -19.00 -14.02
CA PRO A 153 -7.08 -19.28 -12.89
C PRO A 153 -7.79 -18.06 -12.30
N LEU A 154 -7.64 -16.87 -12.89
CA LEU A 154 -8.19 -15.60 -12.41
C LEU A 154 -9.34 -15.15 -13.32
N GLU A 155 -10.56 -15.21 -12.81
CA GLU A 155 -11.73 -14.63 -13.47
C GLU A 155 -12.26 -13.47 -12.60
N LEU A 156 -12.51 -12.32 -13.20
CA LEU A 156 -13.04 -11.13 -12.52
C LEU A 156 -14.17 -10.51 -13.33
N LYS A 157 -15.26 -10.17 -12.66
CA LYS A 157 -16.27 -9.25 -13.19
C LYS A 157 -16.43 -8.13 -12.18
N ALA A 158 -16.25 -6.88 -12.59
CA ALA A 158 -16.31 -5.77 -11.67
C ALA A 158 -16.91 -4.52 -12.30
N LYS A 159 -17.77 -3.86 -11.52
CA LYS A 159 -18.24 -2.50 -11.73
C LYS A 159 -18.01 -1.71 -10.44
N PHE A 160 -17.43 -0.54 -10.53
CA PHE A 160 -17.16 0.28 -9.36
C PHE A 160 -17.35 1.77 -9.66
N ASP A 161 -17.62 2.53 -8.60
CA ASP A 161 -17.58 3.99 -8.55
C ASP A 161 -17.10 4.39 -7.16
N ALA A 162 -15.95 5.04 -7.08
CA ALA A 162 -15.31 5.33 -5.80
C ALA A 162 -14.62 6.70 -5.79
N PRO A 163 -14.51 7.35 -4.62
CA PRO A 163 -13.68 8.52 -4.46
C PRO A 163 -12.23 8.22 -4.86
N LEU A 164 -11.63 9.14 -5.62
CA LEU A 164 -10.21 9.08 -5.94
C LEU A 164 -9.41 9.63 -4.76
N ARG A 165 -8.59 8.79 -4.16
CA ARG A 165 -7.70 9.19 -3.08
C ARG A 165 -6.33 9.54 -3.66
N ALA A 166 -5.78 10.67 -3.22
CA ALA A 166 -4.39 11.00 -3.53
C ALA A 166 -3.44 10.12 -2.73
N ASP A 167 -2.29 9.80 -3.30
CA ASP A 167 -1.19 9.19 -2.55
C ASP A 167 -0.72 10.18 -1.48
N PRO A 168 -0.73 9.84 -0.19
CA PRO A 168 -0.39 10.75 0.90
C PRO A 168 1.13 10.99 1.03
N VAL A 169 1.84 11.22 -0.07
CA VAL A 169 3.29 11.51 -0.04
C VAL A 169 3.54 12.80 0.73
N THR A 170 4.29 12.70 1.84
CA THR A 170 4.69 13.84 2.67
C THR A 170 6.12 14.29 2.38
N SER A 171 6.95 13.41 1.83
CA SER A 171 8.32 13.71 1.43
C SER A 171 8.78 12.77 0.31
N ASP A 172 9.47 13.33 -0.67
CA ASP A 172 10.10 12.61 -1.79
C ASP A 172 11.52 13.16 -1.99
N LEU A 173 12.50 12.40 -1.54
CA LEU A 173 13.90 12.80 -1.52
C LEU A 173 14.72 11.89 -2.43
N LYS A 174 15.63 12.46 -3.21
CA LYS A 174 16.51 11.71 -4.13
C LYS A 174 17.98 11.92 -3.81
N GLY A 175 18.80 10.92 -4.13
CA GLY A 175 20.25 10.98 -4.00
C GLY A 175 20.71 11.35 -2.58
N LYS A 176 21.61 12.34 -2.46
CA LYS A 176 22.18 12.76 -1.17
C LYS A 176 21.13 13.23 -0.15
N ALA A 177 20.03 13.85 -0.61
CA ALA A 177 18.96 14.29 0.29
C ALA A 177 18.26 13.10 0.95
N ALA A 178 18.09 11.99 0.23
CA ALA A 178 17.50 10.76 0.76
C ALA A 178 18.35 10.17 1.91
N LEU A 179 19.70 10.24 1.79
CA LEU A 179 20.61 9.69 2.81
C LEU A 179 20.44 10.34 4.18
N GLY A 180 20.07 11.62 4.26
CA GLY A 180 19.81 12.32 5.52
C GLY A 180 18.47 11.99 6.18
N GLY A 181 17.58 11.28 5.49
CA GLY A 181 16.24 10.96 5.98
C GLY A 181 16.26 9.97 7.14
N ALA A 182 15.45 10.21 8.17
CA ALA A 182 15.39 9.33 9.35
C ALA A 182 15.08 7.85 9.02
N PRO A 183 14.17 7.52 8.06
CA PRO A 183 13.96 6.14 7.63
C PRO A 183 15.24 5.49 7.08
N VAL A 184 16.00 6.23 6.28
CA VAL A 184 17.24 5.72 5.68
C VAL A 184 18.28 5.44 6.77
N GLN A 185 18.41 6.32 7.75
CA GLN A 185 19.32 6.13 8.87
C GLN A 185 18.93 4.90 9.70
N ALA A 186 17.64 4.66 9.89
CA ALA A 186 17.15 3.45 10.56
C ALA A 186 17.46 2.17 9.76
N LEU A 187 17.31 2.20 8.43
CA LEU A 187 17.68 1.08 7.55
C LEU A 187 19.18 0.78 7.62
N ILE A 188 20.03 1.80 7.57
CA ILE A 188 21.50 1.66 7.71
C ILE A 188 21.84 1.03 9.05
N ALA A 189 21.31 1.56 10.14
CA ALA A 189 21.55 1.04 11.49
C ALA A 189 21.07 -0.42 11.65
N PHE A 190 19.91 -0.75 11.08
CA PHE A 190 19.40 -2.12 11.02
C PHE A 190 20.36 -3.06 10.30
N ARG A 191 20.82 -2.69 9.10
CA ARG A 191 21.74 -3.50 8.29
C ARG A 191 23.08 -3.73 8.99
N ASP A 192 23.64 -2.69 9.61
CA ASP A 192 24.88 -2.80 10.39
C ASP A 192 24.72 -3.71 11.61
N ALA A 193 23.61 -3.58 12.33
CA ALA A 193 23.32 -4.44 13.48
C ALA A 193 23.14 -5.89 13.05
N LEU A 194 22.37 -6.13 11.97
CA LEU A 194 22.12 -7.46 11.43
C LEU A 194 23.44 -8.15 11.04
N ARG A 195 24.31 -7.44 10.29
CA ARG A 195 25.61 -7.98 9.87
C ARG A 195 26.52 -8.36 11.05
N ARG A 196 26.49 -7.58 12.14
CA ARG A 196 27.23 -7.88 13.36
C ARG A 196 26.59 -8.95 14.23
N GLY A 197 25.37 -9.39 13.91
CA GLY A 197 24.58 -10.29 14.74
C GLY A 197 24.10 -9.67 16.05
N ASP A 198 24.05 -8.33 16.12
CA ASP A 198 23.55 -7.57 17.29
C ASP A 198 22.01 -7.55 17.27
N MET A 199 21.42 -8.66 17.72
CA MET A 199 19.98 -8.84 17.70
C MET A 199 19.24 -7.88 18.63
N ALA A 200 19.90 -7.33 19.67
CA ALA A 200 19.30 -6.32 20.53
C ALA A 200 19.11 -4.99 19.78
N THR A 201 20.08 -4.59 18.97
CA THR A 201 19.96 -3.42 18.10
C THR A 201 19.03 -3.68 16.91
N VAL A 202 19.04 -4.90 16.31
CA VAL A 202 18.08 -5.30 15.29
C VAL A 202 16.64 -5.11 15.81
N ALA A 203 16.34 -5.53 17.02
CA ALA A 203 15.01 -5.38 17.61
C ALA A 203 14.54 -3.92 17.77
N LYS A 204 15.47 -2.95 17.86
CA LYS A 204 15.10 -1.52 17.90
C LYS A 204 14.66 -0.99 16.55
N TYR A 205 15.25 -1.51 15.47
CA TYR A 205 15.05 -1.02 14.10
C TYR A 205 14.23 -1.96 13.22
N ALA A 206 13.66 -3.03 13.77
CA ALA A 206 12.78 -3.96 13.04
C ALA A 206 11.38 -3.99 13.66
N THR A 207 10.36 -4.18 12.83
CA THR A 207 9.01 -4.48 13.31
C THR A 207 8.97 -5.85 13.99
N ALA A 208 7.93 -6.14 14.76
CA ALA A 208 7.73 -7.45 15.35
C ALA A 208 7.62 -8.56 14.27
N ALA A 209 6.98 -8.25 13.13
CA ALA A 209 6.89 -9.15 11.99
C ALA A 209 8.28 -9.46 11.42
N ARG A 210 9.11 -8.45 11.20
CA ARG A 210 10.47 -8.61 10.68
C ARG A 210 11.37 -9.37 11.65
N GLN A 211 11.24 -9.12 12.95
CA GLN A 211 11.96 -9.89 13.98
C GLN A 211 11.58 -11.37 13.96
N LYS A 212 10.28 -11.65 13.81
CA LYS A 212 9.79 -13.03 13.68
C LYS A 212 10.35 -13.72 12.45
N GLU A 213 10.35 -13.06 11.28
CA GLU A 213 10.95 -13.60 10.05
C GLU A 213 12.43 -13.97 10.22
N ILE A 214 13.20 -13.07 10.86
CA ILE A 214 14.62 -13.32 11.16
C ILE A 214 14.76 -14.53 12.11
N GLY A 215 13.91 -14.61 13.12
CA GLY A 215 13.87 -15.74 14.07
C GLY A 215 13.52 -17.06 13.40
N ASP A 216 12.49 -17.06 12.54
CA ASP A 216 12.06 -18.23 11.79
C ASP A 216 13.16 -18.69 10.81
N PHE A 217 13.81 -17.76 10.12
CA PHE A 217 14.94 -18.08 9.25
C PHE A 217 16.09 -18.72 10.04
N ARG A 218 16.44 -18.15 11.21
CA ARG A 218 17.46 -18.72 12.09
C ARG A 218 17.11 -20.13 12.57
N ALA A 219 15.85 -20.34 13.00
CA ALA A 219 15.37 -21.64 13.45
C ALA A 219 15.43 -22.70 12.33
N LYS A 220 15.07 -22.31 11.10
CA LYS A 220 15.05 -23.18 9.93
C LYS A 220 16.46 -23.51 9.41
N SER A 221 17.36 -22.53 9.35
CA SER A 221 18.71 -22.70 8.79
C SER A 221 19.73 -23.24 9.78
N GLY A 222 19.48 -23.06 11.07
CA GLY A 222 20.43 -23.35 12.16
C GLY A 222 21.45 -22.21 12.38
N ASP A 223 21.99 -22.14 13.59
CA ASP A 223 22.85 -21.02 14.04
C ASP A 223 24.12 -20.82 13.19
N ALA A 224 24.72 -21.89 12.68
CA ALA A 224 25.93 -21.79 11.86
C ALA A 224 25.66 -21.15 10.50
N ALA A 225 24.65 -21.65 9.78
CA ALA A 225 24.24 -21.12 8.49
C ALA A 225 23.67 -19.70 8.61
N PHE A 226 22.91 -19.43 9.67
CA PHE A 226 22.44 -18.08 9.97
C PHE A 226 23.58 -17.09 10.13
N ARG A 227 24.60 -17.40 10.96
CA ARG A 227 25.78 -16.53 11.13
C ARG A 227 26.54 -16.31 9.84
N GLU A 228 26.64 -17.31 9.00
CA GLU A 228 27.32 -17.17 7.71
C GLU A 228 26.49 -16.27 6.75
N ALA A 229 25.19 -16.43 6.70
CA ALA A 229 24.31 -15.53 5.94
C ALA A 229 24.42 -14.07 6.40
N LEU A 230 24.53 -13.82 7.71
CA LEU A 230 24.71 -12.47 8.24
C LEU A 230 26.03 -11.83 7.79
N LYS A 231 27.12 -12.58 7.69
CA LYS A 231 28.42 -12.06 7.20
C LYS A 231 28.36 -11.67 5.72
N GLN A 232 27.53 -12.33 4.94
CA GLN A 232 27.36 -12.05 3.50
C GLN A 232 26.33 -10.93 3.24
N ALA A 233 25.51 -10.59 4.23
CA ALA A 233 24.55 -9.51 4.09
C ALA A 233 25.27 -8.16 3.88
N PRO A 234 24.75 -7.26 3.00
CA PRO A 234 25.33 -5.94 2.83
C PRO A 234 25.23 -5.15 4.13
N ASP A 235 26.35 -4.48 4.49
CA ASP A 235 26.39 -3.55 5.62
C ASP A 235 25.71 -2.22 5.30
N GLY A 236 25.54 -1.39 6.31
CA GLY A 236 24.90 -0.09 6.16
C GLY A 236 25.63 0.83 5.18
N ALA A 237 26.96 0.80 5.14
CA ALA A 237 27.77 1.60 4.22
C ALA A 237 27.56 1.16 2.76
N SER A 238 27.45 -0.14 2.51
CA SER A 238 27.13 -0.69 1.19
C SER A 238 25.73 -0.31 0.76
N VAL A 239 24.74 -0.47 1.66
CA VAL A 239 23.36 -0.08 1.39
C VAL A 239 23.26 1.41 1.11
N ALA A 240 23.93 2.27 1.88
CA ALA A 240 23.92 3.72 1.69
C ALA A 240 24.35 4.14 0.26
N LYS A 241 25.26 3.40 -0.36
CA LYS A 241 25.72 3.67 -1.75
C LYS A 241 24.67 3.34 -2.80
N THR A 242 23.74 2.43 -2.51
CA THR A 242 22.71 2.00 -3.46
C THR A 242 21.42 2.79 -3.34
N ILE A 243 21.25 3.66 -2.33
CA ILE A 243 20.04 4.43 -2.12
C ILE A 243 19.84 5.46 -3.22
N LYS A 244 18.72 5.38 -3.90
CA LYS A 244 18.31 6.29 -4.99
C LYS A 244 17.26 7.29 -4.53
N ARG A 245 16.29 6.84 -3.72
CA ARG A 245 15.12 7.64 -3.36
C ARG A 245 14.56 7.22 -2.01
N LEU A 246 13.96 8.17 -1.31
CA LEU A 246 13.18 7.97 -0.10
C LEU A 246 11.82 8.63 -0.31
N VAL A 247 10.75 7.87 -0.20
CA VAL A 247 9.37 8.37 -0.24
C VAL A 247 8.71 8.12 1.11
N ILE A 248 8.21 9.18 1.75
CA ILE A 248 7.53 9.10 3.05
C ILE A 248 6.04 9.38 2.85
N ARG A 249 5.18 8.55 3.44
CA ARG A 249 3.72 8.63 3.42
C ARG A 249 3.19 8.55 4.85
N GLY A 250 3.13 9.70 5.53
CA GLY A 250 2.75 9.73 6.95
C GLY A 250 3.69 8.89 7.81
N THR A 251 3.21 7.75 8.30
CA THR A 251 3.97 6.83 9.15
C THR A 251 4.64 5.67 8.39
N THR A 252 4.64 5.69 7.07
CA THR A 252 5.32 4.68 6.24
C THR A 252 6.37 5.31 5.35
N ALA A 253 7.41 4.58 5.02
CA ALA A 253 8.46 5.03 4.12
C ALA A 253 8.95 3.90 3.24
N SER A 254 9.21 4.24 1.98
CA SER A 254 9.81 3.35 0.99
C SER A 254 11.20 3.87 0.63
N VAL A 255 12.22 3.08 0.84
CA VAL A 255 13.60 3.37 0.43
C VAL A 255 13.91 2.57 -0.82
N VAL A 256 14.03 3.26 -1.94
CA VAL A 256 14.36 2.65 -3.24
C VAL A 256 15.85 2.54 -3.39
N LEU A 257 16.33 1.35 -3.66
CA LEU A 257 17.73 1.01 -3.86
C LEU A 257 18.04 0.89 -5.37
N GLU A 258 19.31 0.84 -5.69
CA GLU A 258 19.79 0.52 -7.04
C GLU A 258 19.31 -0.87 -7.44
N GLY A 259 18.88 -1.03 -8.71
CA GLY A 259 18.29 -2.28 -9.19
C GLY A 259 16.79 -2.44 -8.91
N GLY A 260 16.12 -1.42 -8.31
CA GLY A 260 14.68 -1.44 -8.08
C GLY A 260 14.25 -2.19 -6.82
N GLU A 261 15.19 -2.64 -5.98
CA GLU A 261 14.87 -3.19 -4.66
C GLU A 261 14.30 -2.07 -3.77
N VAL A 262 13.27 -2.40 -2.98
CA VAL A 262 12.61 -1.47 -2.07
C VAL A 262 12.65 -2.01 -0.66
N ALA A 263 13.13 -1.20 0.27
CA ALA A 263 13.00 -1.46 1.70
C ALA A 263 11.85 -0.63 2.26
N GLU A 264 10.88 -1.31 2.87
CA GLU A 264 9.75 -0.67 3.52
C GLU A 264 10.04 -0.45 5.00
N LEU A 265 9.61 0.71 5.50
CA LEU A 265 9.72 1.07 6.90
C LEU A 265 8.39 1.62 7.42
N VAL A 266 8.15 1.42 8.70
CA VAL A 266 7.01 1.99 9.42
C VAL A 266 7.48 2.75 10.64
N GLN A 267 6.74 3.77 11.03
CA GLN A 267 7.01 4.52 12.25
C GLN A 267 6.16 3.95 13.40
N GLU A 268 6.82 3.40 14.41
CA GLU A 268 6.19 2.88 15.62
C GLU A 268 6.77 3.59 16.85
N GLY A 269 5.91 4.17 17.68
CA GLY A 269 6.34 4.91 18.87
C GLY A 269 7.29 6.09 18.57
N GLY A 270 7.15 6.70 17.39
CA GLY A 270 8.01 7.78 16.92
C GLY A 270 9.34 7.33 16.29
N ALA A 271 9.66 6.04 16.30
CA ALA A 271 10.88 5.48 15.71
C ALA A 271 10.61 4.77 14.39
N TRP A 272 11.47 4.92 13.40
CA TRP A 272 11.40 4.18 12.15
C TRP A 272 11.94 2.76 12.30
N LYS A 273 11.21 1.79 11.79
CA LYS A 273 11.54 0.36 11.81
C LYS A 273 11.39 -0.27 10.44
N VAL A 274 12.29 -1.15 10.09
CA VAL A 274 12.24 -1.97 8.88
C VAL A 274 11.14 -3.02 9.03
N ASP A 275 10.28 -3.08 8.03
CA ASP A 275 9.13 -3.96 7.98
C ASP A 275 9.42 -5.21 7.13
#